data_805adf9c3ee8a4c9693c2421cbcb681f
#
_entry.id   805adf9c3ee8a4c9693c2421cbcb681f
#
_cell.length_a   1.000
_cell.length_b   1.000
_cell.length_c   1.000
_cell.angle_alpha   90.00
_cell.angle_beta   90.00
_cell.angle_gamma   90.00
#
_symmetry.space_group_name_H-M   'P 1'
#
loop_
_entity.id
_entity.type
_entity.pdbx_description
1 polymer ?
#
loop_
_entity_poly.entity_id
_entity_poly.type
_entity_poly.pdbx_seq_one_letter_code
_entity_poly.pdbx_strand_id
1 'polypeptide(L)'
;MNPHEEYFEGDYYWNFRMGYSYYYLDQEGRALRYFEKALEARPDDEDTMQLIDGCKKGISLPQFSECFRERTESTWKDFARQEAQLRRMMDEDKDHTRGQELVDRVEGILNQAFDEISFEMGVGGEKYELILTPEGDKVKLFELVYFQKHAPKEVLEHWNILVGRQPIRNIGFRTDDGWDISGEDVQIWLEQQGKNSFALSAYCEKLLPMLEEEEGRVWWMLTTLTDQVLGEIPHMRYIGSFDVLEAPRAEPSIPMSQLPDKLKEKGANLSTDPEAYMNSYLGYKMEPNKDPE
;
A
#
# COMPACT_ATOMS: atom_id res chain seq x y z
N MET A 1 -6.87 26.96 23.35
CA MET A 1 -5.73 27.84 23.03
C MET A 1 -4.51 27.34 23.81
N ASN A 2 -3.39 27.19 23.14
CA ASN A 2 -2.14 26.84 23.80
C ASN A 2 -1.62 28.08 24.52
N PRO A 3 -1.43 28.09 25.84
CA PRO A 3 -1.06 29.28 26.61
C PRO A 3 0.31 29.88 26.25
N HIS A 4 1.06 29.22 25.37
CA HIS A 4 2.40 29.65 24.94
C HIS A 4 2.44 30.15 23.48
N GLU A 5 1.33 30.08 22.76
CA GLU A 5 1.28 30.44 21.33
C GLU A 5 1.70 31.89 21.06
N GLU A 6 1.31 32.82 21.95
CA GLU A 6 1.66 34.25 21.82
C GLU A 6 3.18 34.53 21.92
N TYR A 7 3.93 33.67 22.63
CA TYR A 7 5.39 33.83 22.79
C TYR A 7 6.21 33.30 21.61
N PHE A 8 5.62 32.45 20.79
CA PHE A 8 6.33 31.73 19.72
C PHE A 8 5.70 31.94 18.34
N GLU A 9 4.81 32.92 18.20
CA GLU A 9 4.01 33.12 16.97
C GLU A 9 4.86 33.26 15.70
N GLY A 10 6.04 33.92 15.80
CA GLY A 10 6.98 34.08 14.67
C GLY A 10 8.14 33.11 14.65
N ASP A 11 8.19 32.12 15.56
CA ASP A 11 9.30 31.15 15.60
C ASP A 11 9.09 30.03 14.60
N TYR A 12 10.06 29.86 13.67
CA TYR A 12 10.01 28.82 12.67
C TYR A 12 9.88 27.42 13.27
N TYR A 13 10.76 27.07 14.23
CA TYR A 13 10.81 25.71 14.77
C TYR A 13 9.55 25.35 15.57
N TRP A 14 9.01 26.32 16.28
CA TRP A 14 7.74 26.13 16.98
C TRP A 14 6.61 25.85 16.01
N ASN A 15 6.44 26.71 15.01
CA ASN A 15 5.38 26.58 14.03
C ASN A 15 5.54 25.29 13.21
N PHE A 16 6.76 24.96 12.76
CA PHE A 16 7.03 23.73 12.04
C PHE A 16 6.64 22.48 12.86
N ARG A 17 7.07 22.38 14.13
CA ARG A 17 6.76 21.25 15.02
C ARG A 17 5.28 21.15 15.35
N MET A 18 4.59 22.27 15.53
CA MET A 18 3.15 22.27 15.75
C MET A 18 2.40 21.82 14.50
N GLY A 19 2.80 22.31 13.33
CA GLY A 19 2.26 21.86 12.05
C GLY A 19 2.45 20.35 11.87
N TYR A 20 3.67 19.87 12.08
CA TYR A 20 4.01 18.45 11.98
C TYR A 20 3.20 17.57 12.93
N SER A 21 3.01 18.03 14.19
CA SER A 21 2.18 17.30 15.16
C SER A 21 0.72 17.19 14.73
N TYR A 22 0.14 18.24 14.16
CA TYR A 22 -1.22 18.20 13.65
C TYR A 22 -1.33 17.38 12.36
N TYR A 23 -0.33 17.41 11.49
CA TYR A 23 -0.28 16.62 10.27
C TYR A 23 -0.35 15.12 10.57
N TYR A 24 0.44 14.62 11.56
CA TYR A 24 0.39 13.22 12.01
C TYR A 24 -0.88 12.84 12.79
N LEU A 25 -1.72 13.80 13.11
CA LEU A 25 -3.04 13.58 13.72
C LEU A 25 -4.17 13.68 12.69
N ASP A 26 -3.84 13.66 11.39
CA ASP A 26 -4.78 13.83 10.28
C ASP A 26 -5.66 15.09 10.43
N GLN A 27 -5.02 16.20 10.88
CA GLN A 27 -5.65 17.50 11.08
C GLN A 27 -5.03 18.54 10.15
N GLU A 28 -5.06 18.27 8.85
CA GLU A 28 -4.37 19.04 7.79
C GLU A 28 -4.76 20.52 7.81
N GLY A 29 -6.02 20.83 8.07
CA GLY A 29 -6.47 22.22 8.18
C GLY A 29 -5.86 23.00 9.36
N ARG A 30 -5.45 22.31 10.43
CA ARG A 30 -4.70 22.92 11.53
C ARG A 30 -3.21 22.95 11.21
N ALA A 31 -2.69 21.86 10.68
CA ALA A 31 -1.30 21.76 10.25
C ALA A 31 -0.93 22.86 9.27
N LEU A 32 -1.75 23.08 8.25
CA LEU A 32 -1.57 24.10 7.22
C LEU A 32 -1.31 25.49 7.82
N ARG A 33 -2.10 25.92 8.81
CA ARG A 33 -1.94 27.23 9.44
C ARG A 33 -0.59 27.43 10.11
N TYR A 34 -0.07 26.38 10.72
CA TYR A 34 1.24 26.41 11.38
C TYR A 34 2.39 26.34 10.38
N PHE A 35 2.26 25.54 9.32
CA PHE A 35 3.26 25.50 8.25
C PHE A 35 3.31 26.81 7.47
N GLU A 36 2.19 27.47 7.21
CA GLU A 36 2.17 28.80 6.59
C GLU A 36 2.92 29.82 7.46
N LYS A 37 2.72 29.83 8.78
CA LYS A 37 3.48 30.67 9.71
C LYS A 37 4.98 30.31 9.75
N ALA A 38 5.32 29.03 9.64
CA ALA A 38 6.71 28.58 9.55
C ALA A 38 7.36 29.09 8.26
N LEU A 39 6.63 29.01 7.13
CA LEU A 39 7.12 29.49 5.83
C LEU A 39 7.30 31.02 5.79
N GLU A 40 6.46 31.80 6.52
CA GLU A 40 6.67 33.25 6.67
C GLU A 40 8.03 33.57 7.31
N ALA A 41 8.48 32.74 8.27
CA ALA A 41 9.78 32.91 8.91
C ALA A 41 10.95 32.36 8.07
N ARG A 42 10.69 31.40 7.17
CA ARG A 42 11.67 30.82 6.22
C ARG A 42 11.00 30.58 4.87
N PRO A 43 10.95 31.61 3.99
CA PRO A 43 10.21 31.52 2.72
C PRO A 43 10.73 30.48 1.72
N ASP A 44 11.99 30.09 1.81
CA ASP A 44 12.65 29.18 0.87
C ASP A 44 12.78 27.75 1.46
N ASP A 45 12.02 27.40 2.49
CA ASP A 45 12.09 26.09 3.13
C ASP A 45 11.27 25.06 2.35
N GLU A 46 11.97 24.23 1.56
CA GLU A 46 11.37 23.24 0.67
C GLU A 46 10.52 22.19 1.43
N ASP A 47 10.98 21.73 2.59
CA ASP A 47 10.25 20.76 3.41
C ASP A 47 8.91 21.32 3.86
N THR A 48 8.90 22.59 4.31
CA THR A 48 7.65 23.27 4.71
C THR A 48 6.71 23.46 3.52
N MET A 49 7.24 23.80 2.33
CA MET A 49 6.44 23.95 1.12
C MET A 49 5.79 22.62 0.71
N GLN A 50 6.52 21.50 0.75
CA GLN A 50 5.99 20.18 0.46
C GLN A 50 4.88 19.77 1.45
N LEU A 51 5.07 20.06 2.75
CA LEU A 51 4.06 19.77 3.77
C LEU A 51 2.80 20.65 3.59
N ILE A 52 2.94 21.90 3.18
CA ILE A 52 1.82 22.78 2.82
C ILE A 52 1.03 22.19 1.64
N ASP A 53 1.71 21.74 0.59
CA ASP A 53 1.07 21.13 -0.57
C ASP A 53 0.36 19.82 -0.19
N GLY A 54 0.98 18.99 0.66
CA GLY A 54 0.35 17.81 1.24
C GLY A 54 -0.91 18.14 2.02
N CYS A 55 -0.87 19.15 2.89
CA CYS A 55 -2.05 19.61 3.63
C CYS A 55 -3.16 20.10 2.70
N LYS A 56 -2.82 20.91 1.68
CA LYS A 56 -3.79 21.42 0.70
C LYS A 56 -4.43 20.29 -0.10
N LYS A 57 -3.64 19.31 -0.50
CA LYS A 57 -4.15 18.09 -1.16
C LYS A 57 -5.12 17.36 -0.24
N GLY A 58 -4.74 17.08 1.01
CA GLY A 58 -5.59 16.41 1.99
C GLY A 58 -6.91 17.14 2.26
N ILE A 59 -6.90 18.47 2.38
CA ILE A 59 -8.11 19.28 2.57
C ILE A 59 -9.00 19.28 1.31
N SER A 60 -8.41 19.15 0.12
CA SER A 60 -9.12 19.19 -1.17
C SER A 60 -9.59 17.82 -1.64
N LEU A 61 -9.30 16.73 -0.92
CA LEU A 61 -9.79 15.40 -1.26
C LEU A 61 -11.32 15.38 -1.36
N PRO A 62 -11.89 14.67 -2.34
CA PRO A 62 -13.31 14.55 -2.48
C PRO A 62 -13.94 14.01 -1.21
N GLN A 63 -14.90 14.74 -0.64
CA GLN A 63 -15.72 14.22 0.45
C GLN A 63 -16.94 13.55 -0.17
N PHE A 64 -17.05 12.25 0.03
CA PHE A 64 -18.23 11.52 -0.41
C PHE A 64 -19.44 11.94 0.43
N SER A 65 -20.56 12.25 -0.23
CA SER A 65 -21.82 12.56 0.43
C SER A 65 -22.50 11.30 1.00
N GLU A 66 -22.27 10.16 0.36
CA GLU A 66 -22.83 8.87 0.73
C GLU A 66 -21.89 8.11 1.66
N CYS A 67 -22.48 7.28 2.56
CA CYS A 67 -21.68 6.40 3.41
C CYS A 67 -21.02 5.28 2.58
N PHE A 68 -19.95 4.67 3.13
CA PHE A 68 -19.18 3.65 2.41
C PHE A 68 -20.02 2.46 1.95
N ARG A 69 -21.04 2.06 2.71
CA ARG A 69 -21.95 1.00 2.30
C ARG A 69 -22.72 1.35 1.02
N GLU A 70 -23.28 2.54 0.95
CA GLU A 70 -24.06 3.01 -0.22
C GLU A 70 -23.16 3.13 -1.44
N ARG A 71 -21.95 3.64 -1.26
CA ARG A 71 -20.93 3.70 -2.33
C ARG A 71 -20.54 2.31 -2.82
N THR A 72 -20.32 1.35 -1.92
CA THR A 72 -20.05 -0.06 -2.25
C THR A 72 -21.16 -0.67 -3.09
N GLU A 73 -22.42 -0.50 -2.67
CA GLU A 73 -23.58 -1.01 -3.39
C GLU A 73 -23.70 -0.39 -4.79
N SER A 74 -23.48 0.91 -4.92
CA SER A 74 -23.51 1.64 -6.20
C SER A 74 -22.40 1.18 -7.14
N THR A 75 -21.17 1.07 -6.62
CA THR A 75 -19.99 0.64 -7.38
C THR A 75 -20.17 -0.78 -7.92
N TRP A 76 -20.61 -1.73 -7.08
CA TRP A 76 -20.86 -3.09 -7.54
C TRP A 76 -21.99 -3.20 -8.56
N LYS A 77 -23.02 -2.39 -8.44
CA LYS A 77 -24.09 -2.31 -9.44
C LYS A 77 -23.57 -1.79 -10.79
N ASP A 78 -22.65 -0.86 -10.77
CA ASP A 78 -22.03 -0.33 -11.98
C ASP A 78 -21.03 -1.33 -12.59
N PHE A 79 -20.22 -1.98 -11.75
CA PHE A 79 -19.32 -3.04 -12.18
C PHE A 79 -20.10 -4.20 -12.84
N ALA A 80 -21.17 -4.66 -12.21
CA ALA A 80 -22.01 -5.75 -12.75
C ALA A 80 -22.62 -5.41 -14.14
N ARG A 81 -22.97 -4.13 -14.36
CA ARG A 81 -23.47 -3.68 -15.67
C ARG A 81 -22.39 -3.70 -16.75
N GLN A 82 -21.14 -3.50 -16.39
CA GLN A 82 -20.03 -3.37 -17.33
C GLN A 82 -19.14 -4.62 -17.42
N GLU A 83 -19.26 -5.60 -16.50
CA GLU A 83 -18.34 -6.73 -16.36
C GLU A 83 -18.17 -7.55 -17.66
N ALA A 84 -19.24 -7.78 -18.42
CA ALA A 84 -19.17 -8.50 -19.67
C ALA A 84 -18.38 -7.74 -20.77
N GLN A 85 -18.37 -6.40 -20.70
CA GLN A 85 -17.57 -5.56 -21.57
C GLN A 85 -16.10 -5.58 -21.14
N LEU A 86 -15.84 -5.50 -19.83
CA LEU A 86 -14.47 -5.56 -19.29
C LEU A 86 -13.79 -6.88 -19.68
N ARG A 87 -14.49 -8.01 -19.53
CA ARG A 87 -13.99 -9.33 -19.98
C ARG A 87 -13.66 -9.36 -21.46
N ARG A 88 -14.54 -8.84 -22.31
CA ARG A 88 -14.27 -8.76 -23.74
C ARG A 88 -13.05 -7.90 -24.06
N MET A 89 -12.88 -6.77 -23.38
CA MET A 89 -11.69 -5.93 -23.52
C MET A 89 -10.41 -6.69 -23.18
N MET A 90 -10.41 -7.47 -22.09
CA MET A 90 -9.27 -8.32 -21.71
C MET A 90 -9.00 -9.42 -22.75
N ASP A 91 -10.04 -10.08 -23.28
CA ASP A 91 -9.90 -11.16 -24.28
C ASP A 91 -9.40 -10.67 -25.64
N GLU A 92 -9.78 -9.45 -26.03
CA GLU A 92 -9.45 -8.85 -27.32
C GLU A 92 -8.08 -8.20 -27.33
N ASP A 93 -7.56 -7.76 -26.18
CA ASP A 93 -6.28 -7.06 -26.05
C ASP A 93 -5.09 -8.03 -25.94
N LYS A 94 -4.90 -8.85 -26.97
CA LYS A 94 -3.85 -9.88 -27.02
C LYS A 94 -2.42 -9.32 -27.07
N ASP A 95 -2.27 -8.13 -27.59
CA ASP A 95 -1.00 -7.42 -27.73
C ASP A 95 -0.75 -6.39 -26.61
N HIS A 96 -1.65 -6.33 -25.64
CA HIS A 96 -1.59 -5.43 -24.46
C HIS A 96 -1.47 -3.94 -24.83
N THR A 97 -2.03 -3.54 -25.96
CA THR A 97 -2.00 -2.14 -26.43
C THR A 97 -3.12 -1.28 -25.87
N ARG A 98 -4.18 -1.89 -25.32
CA ARG A 98 -5.37 -1.22 -24.77
C ARG A 98 -5.49 -1.34 -23.25
N GLY A 99 -4.45 -1.81 -22.59
CA GLY A 99 -4.44 -1.98 -21.14
C GLY A 99 -4.82 -0.72 -20.37
N GLN A 100 -4.35 0.46 -20.81
CA GLN A 100 -4.68 1.73 -20.16
C GLN A 100 -6.18 2.05 -20.24
N GLU A 101 -6.84 1.82 -21.38
CA GLU A 101 -8.29 2.04 -21.52
C GLU A 101 -9.09 1.17 -20.54
N LEU A 102 -8.65 -0.07 -20.35
CA LEU A 102 -9.25 -0.99 -19.39
C LEU A 102 -9.04 -0.53 -17.94
N VAL A 103 -7.81 -0.12 -17.61
CA VAL A 103 -7.47 0.42 -16.29
C VAL A 103 -8.31 1.65 -15.97
N ASP A 104 -8.33 2.66 -16.85
CA ASP A 104 -9.09 3.90 -16.67
C ASP A 104 -10.58 3.62 -16.44
N ARG A 105 -11.13 2.62 -17.12
CA ARG A 105 -12.53 2.25 -16.99
C ARG A 105 -12.84 1.61 -15.63
N VAL A 106 -11.99 0.67 -15.19
CA VAL A 106 -12.15 0.00 -13.89
C VAL A 106 -11.90 0.99 -12.76
N GLU A 107 -10.88 1.84 -12.88
CA GLU A 107 -10.61 2.92 -11.94
C GLU A 107 -11.82 3.85 -11.79
N GLY A 108 -12.42 4.28 -12.90
CA GLY A 108 -13.62 5.12 -12.89
C GLY A 108 -14.83 4.46 -12.20
N ILE A 109 -14.92 3.13 -12.23
CA ILE A 109 -15.94 2.39 -11.46
C ILE A 109 -15.57 2.37 -9.97
N LEU A 110 -14.33 2.01 -9.62
CA LEU A 110 -13.88 1.85 -8.25
C LEU A 110 -13.84 3.18 -7.48
N ASN A 111 -13.52 4.29 -8.16
CA ASN A 111 -13.50 5.64 -7.58
C ASN A 111 -14.88 6.15 -7.13
N GLN A 112 -15.96 5.42 -7.42
CA GLN A 112 -17.26 5.68 -6.79
C GLN A 112 -17.28 5.26 -5.31
N ALA A 113 -16.48 4.26 -4.92
CA ALA A 113 -16.39 3.79 -3.54
C ALA A 113 -15.16 4.35 -2.81
N PHE A 114 -14.04 4.46 -3.51
CA PHE A 114 -12.74 4.79 -2.96
C PHE A 114 -12.25 6.15 -3.49
N ASP A 115 -11.52 6.86 -2.68
CA ASP A 115 -10.89 8.12 -3.06
C ASP A 115 -9.64 7.87 -3.92
N GLU A 116 -8.78 6.98 -3.45
CA GLU A 116 -7.64 6.43 -4.19
C GLU A 116 -7.62 4.91 -4.00
N ILE A 117 -7.47 4.16 -5.08
CA ILE A 117 -7.37 2.70 -5.03
C ILE A 117 -6.32 2.19 -5.99
N SER A 118 -5.44 1.35 -5.48
CA SER A 118 -4.53 0.55 -6.29
C SER A 118 -5.14 -0.81 -6.56
N PHE A 119 -5.07 -1.27 -7.80
CA PHE A 119 -5.61 -2.56 -8.21
C PHE A 119 -4.82 -3.15 -9.38
N GLU A 120 -4.94 -4.44 -9.53
CA GLU A 120 -4.40 -5.20 -10.66
C GLU A 120 -5.51 -6.04 -11.29
N MET A 121 -5.38 -6.33 -12.56
CA MET A 121 -6.29 -7.21 -13.27
C MET A 121 -5.52 -8.33 -13.96
N GLY A 122 -6.12 -9.52 -13.96
CA GLY A 122 -5.50 -10.69 -14.56
C GLY A 122 -6.50 -11.79 -14.89
N VAL A 123 -5.97 -12.95 -15.21
CA VAL A 123 -6.74 -14.18 -15.42
C VAL A 123 -6.15 -15.27 -14.54
N GLY A 124 -6.95 -15.79 -13.61
CA GLY A 124 -6.58 -16.87 -12.71
C GLY A 124 -7.41 -18.13 -12.96
N GLY A 125 -6.83 -19.09 -13.67
CA GLY A 125 -7.55 -20.31 -14.05
C GLY A 125 -8.66 -20.04 -15.07
N GLU A 126 -9.91 -20.26 -14.67
CA GLU A 126 -11.09 -20.10 -15.54
C GLU A 126 -11.80 -18.75 -15.36
N LYS A 127 -11.33 -17.91 -14.42
CA LYS A 127 -11.94 -16.62 -14.09
C LYS A 127 -10.99 -15.46 -14.31
N TYR A 128 -11.58 -14.31 -14.53
CA TYR A 128 -10.87 -13.04 -14.47
C TYR A 128 -10.58 -12.68 -13.02
N GLU A 129 -9.56 -11.90 -12.76
CA GLU A 129 -9.16 -11.48 -11.45
C GLU A 129 -9.15 -9.95 -11.35
N LEU A 130 -9.75 -9.45 -10.28
CA LEU A 130 -9.61 -8.09 -9.80
C LEU A 130 -8.93 -8.18 -8.43
N ILE A 131 -7.70 -7.72 -8.34
CA ILE A 131 -6.88 -7.73 -7.15
C ILE A 131 -6.86 -6.31 -6.60
N LEU A 132 -7.46 -6.09 -5.43
CA LEU A 132 -7.50 -4.81 -4.74
C LEU A 132 -6.35 -4.75 -3.75
N THR A 133 -5.45 -3.78 -3.90
CA THR A 133 -4.22 -3.74 -3.10
C THR A 133 -4.30 -2.66 -2.03
N PRO A 134 -4.10 -3.03 -0.74
CA PRO A 134 -4.09 -2.08 0.36
C PRO A 134 -2.81 -1.23 0.42
N GLU A 135 -1.75 -1.56 -0.33
CA GLU A 135 -0.45 -0.86 -0.33
C GLU A 135 0.13 -0.68 1.10
N GLY A 136 -0.02 -1.72 1.93
CA GLY A 136 0.43 -1.69 3.32
C GLY A 136 -0.49 -0.96 4.30
N ASP A 137 -1.53 -0.27 3.83
CA ASP A 137 -2.48 0.46 4.67
C ASP A 137 -3.49 -0.50 5.31
N LYS A 138 -3.43 -0.60 6.65
CA LYS A 138 -4.32 -1.46 7.44
C LYS A 138 -5.76 -0.93 7.49
N VAL A 139 -5.96 0.37 7.39
CA VAL A 139 -7.31 0.96 7.37
C VAL A 139 -7.97 0.64 6.04
N LYS A 140 -7.27 0.89 4.95
CA LYS A 140 -7.71 0.53 3.59
C LYS A 140 -8.02 -0.97 3.47
N LEU A 141 -7.22 -1.84 4.11
CA LEU A 141 -7.48 -3.28 4.13
C LEU A 141 -8.90 -3.61 4.64
N PHE A 142 -9.39 -2.95 5.69
CA PHE A 142 -10.75 -3.18 6.20
C PHE A 142 -11.82 -2.78 5.17
N GLU A 143 -11.63 -1.67 4.50
CA GLU A 143 -12.53 -1.20 3.44
C GLU A 143 -12.56 -2.17 2.25
N LEU A 144 -11.38 -2.64 1.81
CA LEU A 144 -11.27 -3.58 0.70
C LEU A 144 -11.91 -4.93 1.01
N VAL A 145 -11.73 -5.46 2.22
CA VAL A 145 -12.38 -6.71 2.64
C VAL A 145 -13.90 -6.54 2.72
N TYR A 146 -14.38 -5.40 3.23
CA TYR A 146 -15.81 -5.10 3.22
C TYR A 146 -16.35 -5.06 1.78
N PHE A 147 -15.67 -4.34 0.90
CA PHE A 147 -16.03 -4.23 -0.51
C PHE A 147 -16.06 -5.59 -1.22
N GLN A 148 -15.00 -6.39 -1.06
CA GLN A 148 -14.93 -7.76 -1.61
C GLN A 148 -16.11 -8.63 -1.19
N LYS A 149 -16.49 -8.61 0.10
CA LYS A 149 -17.60 -9.41 0.64
C LYS A 149 -18.97 -9.03 0.09
N HIS A 150 -19.11 -7.83 -0.42
CA HIS A 150 -20.36 -7.33 -1.00
C HIS A 150 -20.41 -7.49 -2.52
N ALA A 151 -19.42 -8.17 -3.12
CA ALA A 151 -19.44 -8.47 -4.54
C ALA A 151 -20.68 -9.31 -4.91
N PRO A 152 -21.47 -8.92 -5.94
CA PRO A 152 -22.67 -9.64 -6.35
C PRO A 152 -22.33 -11.04 -6.89
N LYS A 153 -23.25 -11.97 -6.72
CA LYS A 153 -23.06 -13.36 -7.19
C LYS A 153 -22.82 -13.44 -8.68
N GLU A 154 -23.51 -12.64 -9.46
CA GLU A 154 -23.35 -12.57 -10.92
C GLU A 154 -21.94 -12.14 -11.34
N VAL A 155 -21.31 -11.23 -10.58
CA VAL A 155 -19.90 -10.87 -10.80
C VAL A 155 -18.98 -12.03 -10.44
N LEU A 156 -19.24 -12.68 -9.28
CA LEU A 156 -18.44 -13.80 -8.79
C LEU A 156 -18.53 -15.06 -9.65
N GLU A 157 -19.52 -15.16 -10.55
CA GLU A 157 -19.56 -16.24 -11.55
C GLU A 157 -18.36 -16.18 -12.51
N HIS A 158 -17.91 -14.99 -12.85
CA HIS A 158 -16.85 -14.75 -13.85
C HIS A 158 -15.57 -14.17 -13.28
N TRP A 159 -15.62 -13.56 -12.08
CA TRP A 159 -14.50 -12.86 -11.48
C TRP A 159 -14.12 -13.46 -10.12
N ASN A 160 -12.83 -13.54 -9.86
CA ASN A 160 -12.26 -13.64 -8.53
C ASN A 160 -11.93 -12.23 -8.05
N ILE A 161 -12.55 -11.82 -6.96
CA ILE A 161 -12.22 -10.55 -6.31
C ILE A 161 -11.28 -10.86 -5.17
N LEU A 162 -10.04 -10.41 -5.28
CA LEU A 162 -8.97 -10.70 -4.32
C LEU A 162 -8.58 -9.41 -3.57
N VAL A 163 -8.17 -9.55 -2.33
CA VAL A 163 -7.61 -8.45 -1.54
C VAL A 163 -6.16 -8.78 -1.22
N GLY A 164 -5.28 -7.88 -1.63
CA GLY A 164 -3.83 -8.07 -1.60
C GLY A 164 -3.29 -8.90 -2.76
N ARG A 165 -2.10 -8.55 -3.22
CA ARG A 165 -1.34 -9.31 -4.21
C ARG A 165 -1.13 -10.73 -3.75
N GLN A 166 -1.31 -11.68 -4.66
CA GLN A 166 -1.10 -13.10 -4.38
C GLN A 166 0.34 -13.50 -4.72
N PRO A 167 0.92 -14.48 -4.01
CA PRO A 167 2.25 -14.96 -4.35
C PRO A 167 2.24 -15.63 -5.73
N ILE A 168 3.23 -15.31 -6.56
CA ILE A 168 3.37 -15.82 -7.92
C ILE A 168 4.59 -16.72 -8.05
N ARG A 169 4.60 -17.60 -9.09
CA ARG A 169 5.69 -18.54 -9.31
C ARG A 169 6.91 -17.92 -10.00
N ASN A 170 6.65 -17.04 -10.96
CA ASN A 170 7.69 -16.37 -11.75
C ASN A 170 7.92 -14.98 -11.16
N ILE A 171 8.69 -14.94 -10.08
CA ILE A 171 8.99 -13.70 -9.37
C ILE A 171 9.89 -12.85 -10.25
N GLY A 172 9.39 -11.73 -10.70
CA GLY A 172 10.15 -10.81 -11.52
C GLY A 172 9.39 -9.51 -11.78
N PHE A 173 10.17 -8.48 -12.02
CA PHE A 173 9.67 -7.15 -12.34
C PHE A 173 10.35 -6.65 -13.61
N ARG A 174 9.55 -6.29 -14.61
CA ARG A 174 10.03 -5.70 -15.84
C ARG A 174 9.32 -4.39 -16.10
N THR A 175 10.10 -3.36 -16.40
CA THR A 175 9.59 -2.03 -16.71
C THR A 175 9.72 -1.71 -18.20
N ASP A 176 8.91 -0.79 -18.72
CA ASP A 176 8.90 -0.38 -20.10
C ASP A 176 10.21 0.31 -20.52
N ASP A 177 10.94 0.92 -19.57
CA ASP A 177 12.25 1.54 -19.73
C ASP A 177 13.42 0.53 -19.65
N GLY A 178 13.12 -0.78 -19.56
CA GLY A 178 14.07 -1.87 -19.78
C GLY A 178 14.68 -2.49 -18.54
N TRP A 179 14.23 -2.12 -17.34
CA TRP A 179 14.67 -2.80 -16.14
C TRP A 179 14.04 -4.20 -16.04
N ASP A 180 14.86 -5.21 -15.75
CA ASP A 180 14.45 -6.60 -15.62
C ASP A 180 15.16 -7.21 -14.40
N ILE A 181 14.41 -7.42 -13.32
CA ILE A 181 14.88 -8.01 -12.07
C ILE A 181 14.02 -9.20 -11.68
N SER A 182 14.66 -10.18 -11.06
CA SER A 182 14.01 -11.38 -10.53
C SER A 182 14.27 -11.54 -9.04
N GLY A 183 13.54 -12.41 -8.38
CA GLY A 183 13.78 -12.73 -6.97
C GLY A 183 15.18 -13.33 -6.70
N GLU A 184 15.84 -13.87 -7.71
CA GLU A 184 17.22 -14.39 -7.61
C GLU A 184 18.27 -13.27 -7.67
N ASP A 185 17.95 -12.11 -8.26
CA ASP A 185 18.85 -10.97 -8.35
C ASP A 185 18.91 -10.18 -7.02
N VAL A 186 17.96 -10.41 -6.12
CA VAL A 186 17.84 -9.68 -4.87
C VAL A 186 18.34 -10.52 -3.71
N GLN A 187 19.39 -10.04 -3.05
CA GLN A 187 19.92 -10.60 -1.82
C GLN A 187 19.20 -9.98 -0.62
N ILE A 188 18.79 -10.81 0.34
CA ILE A 188 18.10 -10.35 1.54
C ILE A 188 18.73 -10.85 2.83
N TRP A 189 18.55 -10.06 3.88
CA TRP A 189 18.83 -10.37 5.28
C TRP A 189 17.56 -10.22 6.08
N LEU A 190 17.23 -11.25 6.85
CA LEU A 190 16.00 -11.30 7.66
C LEU A 190 16.36 -11.35 9.14
N GLU A 191 16.05 -10.29 9.87
CA GLU A 191 16.30 -10.16 11.30
C GLU A 191 14.99 -10.18 12.09
N GLN A 192 14.92 -11.01 13.12
CA GLN A 192 13.72 -11.10 13.95
C GLN A 192 13.69 -9.94 14.95
N GLN A 193 12.65 -9.09 14.88
CA GLN A 193 12.43 -7.97 15.79
C GLN A 193 11.43 -8.29 16.91
N GLY A 194 10.58 -9.28 16.71
CA GLY A 194 9.55 -9.70 17.66
C GLY A 194 9.05 -11.11 17.37
N LYS A 195 8.01 -11.54 18.07
CA LYS A 195 7.48 -12.91 17.92
C LYS A 195 7.02 -13.20 16.48
N ASN A 196 6.40 -12.22 15.84
CA ASN A 196 5.85 -12.32 14.48
C ASN A 196 6.23 -11.09 13.63
N SER A 197 7.35 -10.44 13.90
CA SER A 197 7.82 -9.27 13.18
C SER A 197 9.30 -9.41 12.83
N PHE A 198 9.62 -9.10 11.59
CA PHE A 198 10.96 -9.21 11.03
C PHE A 198 11.35 -7.91 10.34
N ALA A 199 12.62 -7.51 10.46
CA ALA A 199 13.24 -6.54 9.58
C ALA A 199 13.76 -7.26 8.33
N LEU A 200 13.46 -6.72 7.17
CA LEU A 200 13.94 -7.18 5.89
C LEU A 200 14.85 -6.12 5.28
N SER A 201 16.11 -6.48 5.03
CA SER A 201 17.02 -5.63 4.26
C SER A 201 17.26 -6.27 2.90
N ALA A 202 17.16 -5.50 1.83
CA ALA A 202 17.27 -5.97 0.45
C ALA A 202 18.40 -5.24 -0.28
N TYR A 203 19.20 -5.98 -1.05
CA TYR A 203 20.23 -5.48 -1.92
C TYR A 203 20.06 -6.04 -3.33
N CYS A 204 20.08 -5.19 -4.33
CA CYS A 204 20.06 -5.59 -5.74
C CYS A 204 21.10 -4.78 -6.52
N GLU A 205 22.19 -5.42 -6.93
CA GLU A 205 23.26 -4.74 -7.69
C GLU A 205 22.75 -4.09 -8.97
N LYS A 206 21.79 -4.73 -9.65
CA LYS A 206 21.19 -4.20 -10.88
C LYS A 206 20.48 -2.87 -10.68
N LEU A 207 19.96 -2.59 -9.48
CA LEU A 207 19.19 -1.37 -9.17
C LEU A 207 20.04 -0.23 -8.60
N LEU A 208 21.34 -0.43 -8.33
CA LEU A 208 22.20 0.61 -7.79
C LEU A 208 22.23 1.90 -8.62
N PRO A 209 22.29 1.84 -9.98
CA PRO A 209 22.27 3.06 -10.78
C PRO A 209 20.99 3.88 -10.62
N MET A 210 19.84 3.19 -10.40
CA MET A 210 18.55 3.85 -10.16
C MET A 210 18.43 4.35 -8.72
N LEU A 211 19.06 3.70 -7.76
CA LEU A 211 18.97 4.05 -6.35
C LEU A 211 19.52 5.48 -6.06
N GLU A 212 20.55 5.91 -6.79
CA GLU A 212 21.11 7.24 -6.66
C GLU A 212 20.17 8.37 -7.15
N GLU A 213 19.32 8.08 -8.14
CA GLU A 213 18.46 9.07 -8.80
C GLU A 213 16.98 8.94 -8.41
N GLU A 214 16.51 7.72 -8.17
CA GLU A 214 15.09 7.39 -7.95
C GLU A 214 14.89 6.38 -6.79
N GLU A 215 15.39 6.68 -5.60
CA GLU A 215 15.34 5.79 -4.42
C GLU A 215 13.92 5.26 -4.16
N GLY A 216 12.90 6.12 -4.24
CA GLY A 216 11.50 5.74 -4.02
C GLY A 216 11.00 4.69 -5.02
N ARG A 217 11.47 4.75 -6.28
CA ARG A 217 11.12 3.76 -7.30
C ARG A 217 11.77 2.40 -7.01
N VAL A 218 13.04 2.40 -6.60
CA VAL A 218 13.74 1.16 -6.19
C VAL A 218 13.04 0.53 -5.00
N TRP A 219 12.69 1.34 -4.01
CA TRP A 219 11.94 0.88 -2.85
C TRP A 219 10.61 0.23 -3.24
N TRP A 220 9.84 0.90 -4.11
CA TRP A 220 8.58 0.37 -4.62
C TRP A 220 8.76 -0.93 -5.41
N MET A 221 9.78 -1.04 -6.27
CA MET A 221 10.07 -2.26 -7.02
C MET A 221 10.39 -3.44 -6.10
N LEU A 222 11.22 -3.23 -5.08
CA LEU A 222 11.63 -4.29 -4.15
C LEU A 222 10.50 -4.70 -3.19
N THR A 223 9.66 -3.77 -2.76
CA THR A 223 8.47 -4.09 -1.95
C THR A 223 7.43 -4.85 -2.78
N THR A 224 7.21 -4.46 -4.03
CA THR A 224 6.33 -5.20 -4.96
C THR A 224 6.85 -6.62 -5.23
N LEU A 225 8.16 -6.79 -5.42
CA LEU A 225 8.77 -8.14 -5.51
C LEU A 225 8.54 -8.95 -4.24
N THR A 226 8.61 -8.32 -3.07
CA THR A 226 8.33 -8.99 -1.80
C THR A 226 6.88 -9.46 -1.74
N ASP A 227 5.93 -8.66 -2.23
CA ASP A 227 4.52 -9.06 -2.37
C ASP A 227 4.35 -10.23 -3.34
N GLN A 228 5.08 -10.24 -4.46
CA GLN A 228 5.06 -11.36 -5.41
C GLN A 228 5.58 -12.66 -4.80
N VAL A 229 6.52 -12.56 -3.87
CA VAL A 229 7.14 -13.71 -3.18
C VAL A 229 6.25 -14.24 -2.06
N LEU A 230 5.72 -13.35 -1.23
CA LEU A 230 5.00 -13.71 -0.01
C LEU A 230 3.48 -13.69 -0.18
N GLY A 231 2.98 -12.85 -1.06
CA GLY A 231 1.66 -12.26 -1.00
C GLY A 231 1.65 -11.02 -0.09
N GLU A 232 0.84 -10.03 -0.44
CA GLU A 232 0.82 -8.74 0.28
C GLU A 232 0.34 -8.88 1.73
N ILE A 233 -0.64 -9.75 1.99
CA ILE A 233 -1.14 -9.97 3.36
C ILE A 233 -0.06 -10.55 4.30
N PRO A 234 0.70 -11.60 3.94
CA PRO A 234 1.85 -12.03 4.72
C PRO A 234 2.96 -10.98 4.83
N HIS A 235 3.21 -10.20 3.78
CA HIS A 235 4.15 -9.10 3.84
C HIS A 235 3.75 -8.10 4.93
N MET A 236 2.53 -7.57 4.88
CA MET A 236 1.97 -6.66 5.89
C MET A 236 2.00 -7.25 7.31
N ARG A 237 1.88 -8.57 7.43
CA ARG A 237 1.81 -9.25 8.72
C ARG A 237 3.16 -9.44 9.37
N TYR A 238 4.18 -9.81 8.58
CA TYR A 238 5.46 -10.29 9.10
C TYR A 238 6.62 -9.32 8.90
N ILE A 239 6.58 -8.46 7.89
CA ILE A 239 7.67 -7.51 7.64
C ILE A 239 7.32 -6.19 8.33
N GLY A 240 8.00 -5.92 9.44
CA GLY A 240 7.78 -4.72 10.26
C GLY A 240 8.63 -3.52 9.85
N SER A 241 9.76 -3.78 9.18
CA SER A 241 10.61 -2.77 8.57
C SER A 241 11.26 -3.31 7.30
N PHE A 242 11.49 -2.42 6.35
CA PHE A 242 12.09 -2.72 5.06
C PHE A 242 13.19 -1.71 4.74
N ASP A 243 14.41 -2.18 4.50
CA ASP A 243 15.55 -1.34 4.18
C ASP A 243 16.12 -1.72 2.81
N VAL A 244 16.42 -0.72 1.97
CA VAL A 244 17.16 -0.88 0.71
C VAL A 244 18.62 -0.55 0.98
N LEU A 245 19.52 -1.47 0.60
CA LEU A 245 20.94 -1.33 0.86
C LEU A 245 21.72 -0.89 -0.38
N GLU A 246 22.67 0.04 -0.21
CA GLU A 246 23.63 0.46 -1.24
C GLU A 246 24.78 -0.55 -1.44
N ALA A 247 25.03 -1.41 -0.46
CA ALA A 247 26.06 -2.43 -0.50
C ALA A 247 25.60 -3.68 0.26
N PRO A 248 26.09 -4.89 -0.13
CA PRO A 248 25.76 -6.10 0.59
C PRO A 248 26.36 -6.10 2.00
N ARG A 249 25.67 -6.71 2.96
CA ARG A 249 26.20 -6.91 4.31
C ARG A 249 27.27 -8.00 4.33
N ALA A 250 28.11 -8.00 5.38
CA ALA A 250 29.15 -9.03 5.58
C ALA A 250 28.56 -10.41 5.94
N GLU A 251 27.39 -10.45 6.55
CA GLU A 251 26.69 -11.67 6.92
C GLU A 251 26.14 -12.39 5.69
N PRO A 252 25.98 -13.72 5.75
CA PRO A 252 25.40 -14.47 4.64
C PRO A 252 23.99 -14.03 4.30
N SER A 253 23.75 -13.75 3.02
CA SER A 253 22.43 -13.46 2.46
C SER A 253 21.74 -14.70 1.92
N ILE A 254 20.46 -14.59 1.65
CA ILE A 254 19.70 -15.53 0.83
C ILE A 254 19.05 -14.79 -0.34
N PRO A 255 18.75 -15.44 -1.47
CA PRO A 255 17.94 -14.82 -2.51
C PRO A 255 16.50 -14.58 -1.99
N MET A 256 15.87 -13.52 -2.48
CA MET A 256 14.52 -13.14 -2.06
C MET A 256 13.49 -14.25 -2.34
N SER A 257 13.69 -15.05 -3.38
CA SER A 257 12.86 -16.22 -3.69
C SER A 257 12.76 -17.24 -2.54
N GLN A 258 13.74 -17.27 -1.61
CA GLN A 258 13.75 -18.17 -0.45
C GLN A 258 13.11 -17.55 0.80
N LEU A 259 12.65 -16.31 0.75
CA LEU A 259 12.03 -15.62 1.88
C LEU A 259 10.82 -16.38 2.48
N PRO A 260 9.90 -16.96 1.68
CA PRO A 260 8.77 -17.74 2.23
C PRO A 260 9.22 -18.92 3.08
N ASP A 261 10.23 -19.66 2.64
CA ASP A 261 10.71 -20.82 3.37
C ASP A 261 11.42 -20.39 4.66
N LYS A 262 12.17 -19.30 4.62
CA LYS A 262 12.80 -18.75 5.84
C LYS A 262 11.78 -18.28 6.86
N LEU A 263 10.70 -17.66 6.45
CA LEU A 263 9.62 -17.25 7.36
C LEU A 263 8.88 -18.46 7.93
N LYS A 264 8.61 -19.49 7.13
CA LYS A 264 8.02 -20.76 7.61
C LYS A 264 8.91 -21.47 8.61
N GLU A 265 10.23 -21.53 8.41
CA GLU A 265 11.20 -22.06 9.38
C GLU A 265 11.11 -21.35 10.73
N LYS A 266 10.75 -20.07 10.74
CA LYS A 266 10.52 -19.24 11.93
C LYS A 266 9.08 -19.29 12.48
N GLY A 267 8.24 -20.17 11.93
CA GLY A 267 6.88 -20.42 12.39
C GLY A 267 5.82 -19.49 11.79
N ALA A 268 6.13 -18.76 10.73
CA ALA A 268 5.15 -17.89 10.07
C ALA A 268 4.10 -18.72 9.31
N ASN A 269 2.84 -18.31 9.41
CA ASN A 269 1.74 -18.80 8.57
C ASN A 269 1.50 -17.80 7.42
N LEU A 270 1.92 -18.18 6.22
CA LEU A 270 1.83 -17.35 5.03
C LEU A 270 0.45 -17.43 4.33
N SER A 271 -0.63 -17.49 5.10
CA SER A 271 -1.98 -17.37 4.56
C SER A 271 -2.20 -15.99 3.96
N THR A 272 -2.69 -15.95 2.73
CA THR A 272 -3.10 -14.72 2.04
C THR A 272 -4.53 -14.31 2.35
N ASP A 273 -5.19 -14.97 3.30
CA ASP A 273 -6.54 -14.62 3.74
C ASP A 273 -6.51 -13.31 4.57
N PRO A 274 -7.06 -12.21 4.03
CA PRO A 274 -7.06 -10.93 4.71
C PRO A 274 -7.94 -10.94 5.96
N GLU A 275 -9.00 -11.75 5.99
CA GLU A 275 -9.90 -11.88 7.15
C GLU A 275 -9.19 -12.54 8.33
N ALA A 276 -8.43 -13.61 8.07
CA ALA A 276 -7.65 -14.26 9.11
C ALA A 276 -6.61 -13.31 9.73
N TYR A 277 -6.03 -12.43 8.90
CA TYR A 277 -5.13 -11.39 9.40
C TYR A 277 -5.87 -10.34 10.25
N MET A 278 -6.98 -9.80 9.75
CA MET A 278 -7.80 -8.81 10.47
C MET A 278 -8.29 -9.36 11.82
N ASN A 279 -8.81 -10.59 11.83
CA ASN A 279 -9.29 -11.23 13.05
C ASN A 279 -8.17 -11.43 14.08
N SER A 280 -6.96 -11.78 13.63
CA SER A 280 -5.81 -11.92 14.53
C SER A 280 -5.40 -10.58 15.15
N TYR A 281 -5.53 -9.48 14.42
CA TYR A 281 -5.22 -8.14 14.90
C TYR A 281 -6.29 -7.60 15.86
N LEU A 282 -7.57 -7.80 15.54
CA LEU A 282 -8.69 -7.40 16.40
C LEU A 282 -8.72 -8.20 17.70
N GLY A 283 -8.47 -9.52 17.64
CA GLY A 283 -8.41 -10.38 18.83
C GLY A 283 -7.32 -9.95 19.82
N TYR A 284 -6.16 -9.52 19.32
CA TYR A 284 -5.09 -9.00 20.18
C TYR A 284 -5.47 -7.71 20.93
N LYS A 285 -6.29 -6.85 20.32
CA LYS A 285 -6.76 -5.59 20.96
C LYS A 285 -7.98 -5.75 21.85
N MET A 286 -8.73 -6.84 21.71
CA MET A 286 -9.98 -7.10 22.43
C MET A 286 -9.81 -8.01 23.66
N GLU A 287 -8.59 -8.48 23.97
CA GLU A 287 -8.38 -9.11 25.28
C GLU A 287 -8.63 -8.05 26.36
N PRO A 288 -9.68 -8.19 27.18
CA PRO A 288 -9.88 -7.27 28.29
C PRO A 288 -8.67 -7.37 29.20
N ASN A 289 -8.12 -6.22 29.61
CA ASN A 289 -7.14 -6.17 30.68
C ASN A 289 -7.72 -7.01 31.85
N LYS A 290 -7.10 -8.13 32.12
CA LYS A 290 -7.33 -8.81 33.38
C LYS A 290 -6.70 -7.90 34.43
N ASP A 291 -7.54 -7.10 35.08
CA ASP A 291 -7.11 -6.40 36.28
C ASP A 291 -6.48 -7.45 37.20
N PRO A 292 -5.27 -7.21 37.68
CA PRO A 292 -4.71 -8.09 38.72
C PRO A 292 -5.59 -7.97 39.97
N GLU A 293 -6.16 -9.08 40.41
CA GLU A 293 -6.73 -9.21 41.74
C GLU A 293 -5.68 -8.98 42.84
#